data_4a8d408d8f159ab69b173422c4c8486f
#
_entry.id   4a8d408d8f159ab69b173422c4c8486f
#
_cell.length_a   1.000
_cell.length_b   1.000
_cell.length_c   1.000
_cell.angle_alpha   90.00
_cell.angle_beta   90.00
_cell.angle_gamma   90.00
#
_symmetry.space_group_name_H-M   'P 1'
#
loop_
_entity.id
_entity.type
_entity.pdbx_description
1 polymer ?
#
loop_
_entity_poly.entity_id
_entity_poly.type
_entity_poly.pdbx_seq_one_letter_code
_entity_poly.pdbx_strand_id
1 'polypeptide(L)'
;VHGRKLNRSPAHRIALRRNLVRSLFLTFEGKKHIITTREKAKFVQPFAEKLITLAKERTLHNYRRAISLLRDETAAHILFEEIGPAFKDRPGGYTRIVRLQRRRLGDRASQVLFAFVLDQEVAQEAQVVESEAE
;
A
#
# COMPACT_ATOMS: atom_id res chain seq x y z
N VAL A 1 -6.43 -6.83 -22.12
CA VAL A 1 -6.72 -6.38 -20.77
C VAL A 1 -5.40 -6.08 -20.06
N HIS A 2 -5.24 -4.84 -19.68
CA HIS A 2 -4.08 -4.41 -18.93
C HIS A 2 -4.34 -4.63 -17.43
N GLY A 3 -3.44 -5.35 -16.78
CA GLY A 3 -3.53 -5.63 -15.36
C GLY A 3 -4.11 -6.99 -15.02
N ARG A 4 -4.26 -7.24 -13.73
CA ARG A 4 -4.66 -8.54 -13.20
C ARG A 4 -6.16 -8.58 -12.93
N LYS A 5 -6.82 -9.65 -13.32
CA LYS A 5 -8.24 -9.82 -13.07
C LYS A 5 -8.53 -10.38 -11.67
N LEU A 6 -7.65 -11.16 -11.09
CA LEU A 6 -7.75 -11.75 -9.75
C LEU A 6 -9.05 -12.55 -9.54
N ASN A 7 -9.62 -13.09 -10.60
CA ASN A 7 -10.92 -13.82 -10.59
C ASN A 7 -12.06 -13.01 -9.95
N ARG A 8 -12.08 -11.69 -10.15
CA ARG A 8 -13.06 -10.79 -9.56
C ARG A 8 -13.68 -9.88 -10.63
N SER A 9 -14.90 -9.43 -10.39
CA SER A 9 -15.58 -8.46 -11.26
C SER A 9 -14.85 -7.11 -11.22
N PRO A 10 -15.04 -6.25 -12.24
CA PRO A 10 -14.43 -4.91 -12.22
C PRO A 10 -14.77 -4.10 -10.97
N ALA A 11 -16.01 -4.14 -10.50
CA ALA A 11 -16.42 -3.44 -9.29
C ALA A 11 -15.70 -3.98 -8.06
N HIS A 12 -15.56 -5.31 -7.95
CA HIS A 12 -14.86 -5.94 -6.85
C HIS A 12 -13.37 -5.60 -6.86
N ARG A 13 -12.75 -5.52 -8.05
CA ARG A 13 -11.35 -5.12 -8.16
C ARG A 13 -11.11 -3.69 -7.70
N ILE A 14 -12.00 -2.77 -8.03
CA ILE A 14 -11.91 -1.38 -7.58
C ILE A 14 -12.01 -1.31 -6.06
N ALA A 15 -12.97 -2.04 -5.47
CA ALA A 15 -13.14 -2.08 -4.03
C ALA A 15 -11.93 -2.70 -3.32
N LEU A 16 -11.37 -3.78 -3.86
CA LEU A 16 -10.19 -4.44 -3.31
C LEU A 16 -9.00 -3.47 -3.30
N ARG A 17 -8.76 -2.79 -4.41
CA ARG A 17 -7.68 -1.82 -4.54
C ARG A 17 -7.80 -0.70 -3.51
N ARG A 18 -9.00 -0.15 -3.38
CA ARG A 18 -9.28 0.90 -2.40
C ARG A 18 -9.04 0.43 -0.97
N ASN A 19 -9.56 -0.74 -0.63
CA ASN A 19 -9.49 -1.27 0.73
C ASN A 19 -8.05 -1.57 1.15
N LEU A 20 -7.24 -2.16 0.26
CA LEU A 20 -5.86 -2.47 0.57
C LEU A 20 -5.02 -1.21 0.72
N VAL A 21 -5.22 -0.20 -0.13
CA VAL A 21 -4.49 1.06 -0.03
C VAL A 21 -4.88 1.82 1.23
N ARG A 22 -6.16 1.83 1.60
CA ARG A 22 -6.61 2.43 2.86
C ARG A 22 -5.93 1.77 4.05
N SER A 23 -5.90 0.43 4.07
CA SER A 23 -5.22 -0.31 5.13
C SER A 23 -3.75 0.06 5.22
N LEU A 24 -3.06 0.14 4.08
CA LEU A 24 -1.65 0.53 4.05
C LEU A 24 -1.44 1.94 4.60
N PHE A 25 -2.24 2.92 4.14
CA PHE A 25 -2.07 4.31 4.57
C PHE A 25 -2.35 4.49 6.07
N LEU A 26 -3.32 3.76 6.61
CA LEU A 26 -3.64 3.83 8.04
C LEU A 26 -2.52 3.26 8.93
N THR A 27 -1.62 2.45 8.39
CA THR A 27 -0.48 1.92 9.15
C THR A 27 0.72 2.85 9.18
N PHE A 28 0.68 4.00 8.51
CA PHE A 28 1.87 4.86 8.36
C PHE A 28 2.44 5.34 9.69
N GLU A 29 1.60 5.61 10.67
CA GLU A 29 2.04 6.01 12.00
C GLU A 29 2.57 4.86 12.84
N GLY A 30 2.27 3.61 12.44
CA GLY A 30 2.66 2.41 13.18
C GLY A 30 3.62 1.54 12.40
N LYS A 31 3.13 0.37 12.00
CA LYS A 31 3.97 -0.66 11.35
C LYS A 31 4.47 -0.28 9.96
N LYS A 32 3.78 0.62 9.26
CA LYS A 32 4.16 1.10 7.91
C LYS A 32 4.15 0.02 6.83
N HIS A 33 3.43 -1.07 7.07
CA HIS A 33 3.29 -2.17 6.11
C HIS A 33 2.00 -2.94 6.32
N ILE A 34 1.60 -3.70 5.31
CA ILE A 34 0.54 -4.71 5.42
C ILE A 34 1.09 -6.02 4.82
N ILE A 35 0.52 -7.15 5.26
CA ILE A 35 0.86 -8.46 4.73
C ILE A 35 -0.28 -8.92 3.83
N THR A 36 0.04 -9.26 2.60
CA THR A 36 -0.96 -9.70 1.62
C THR A 36 -0.31 -10.68 0.64
N THR A 37 -1.06 -11.14 -0.35
CA THR A 37 -0.49 -11.99 -1.39
C THR A 37 0.27 -11.15 -2.41
N ARG A 38 1.24 -11.78 -3.07
CA ARG A 38 2.06 -11.12 -4.07
C ARG A 38 1.23 -10.50 -5.20
N GLU A 39 0.22 -11.22 -5.68
CA GLU A 39 -0.63 -10.79 -6.77
C GLU A 39 -1.44 -9.55 -6.40
N LYS A 40 -2.00 -9.54 -5.19
CA LYS A 40 -2.75 -8.38 -4.68
C LYS A 40 -1.85 -7.16 -4.51
N ALA A 41 -0.66 -7.37 -3.94
CA ALA A 41 0.29 -6.27 -3.74
C ALA A 41 0.70 -5.64 -5.07
N LYS A 42 1.03 -6.45 -6.07
CA LYS A 42 1.40 -5.95 -7.39
C LYS A 42 0.24 -5.25 -8.10
N PHE A 43 -0.98 -5.72 -7.87
CA PHE A 43 -2.16 -5.08 -8.43
C PHE A 43 -2.40 -3.70 -7.83
N VAL A 44 -2.18 -3.55 -6.54
CA VAL A 44 -2.51 -2.34 -5.78
C VAL A 44 -1.40 -1.28 -5.83
N GLN A 45 -0.14 -1.71 -6.00
CA GLN A 45 1.02 -0.82 -5.93
C GLN A 45 0.93 0.41 -6.85
N PRO A 46 0.58 0.29 -8.14
CA PRO A 46 0.49 1.48 -9.00
C PRO A 46 -0.52 2.52 -8.50
N PHE A 47 -1.64 2.06 -7.94
CA PHE A 47 -2.67 2.96 -7.41
C PHE A 47 -2.17 3.69 -6.18
N ALA A 48 -1.50 2.96 -5.26
CA ALA A 48 -0.93 3.56 -4.07
C ALA A 48 0.11 4.64 -4.42
N GLU A 49 0.97 4.35 -5.38
CA GLU A 49 2.01 5.29 -5.79
C GLU A 49 1.45 6.53 -6.48
N LYS A 50 0.39 6.37 -7.27
CA LYS A 50 -0.29 7.53 -7.88
C LYS A 50 -0.87 8.45 -6.83
N LEU A 51 -1.46 7.89 -5.78
CA LEU A 51 -2.03 8.68 -4.69
C LEU A 51 -0.93 9.42 -3.91
N ILE A 52 0.22 8.79 -3.67
CA ILE A 52 1.33 9.45 -3.00
C ILE A 52 1.88 10.60 -3.85
N THR A 53 2.03 10.40 -5.16
CA THR A 53 2.44 11.47 -6.07
C THR A 53 1.44 12.62 -6.06
N LEU A 54 0.16 12.33 -6.06
CA LEU A 54 -0.91 13.34 -5.97
C LEU A 54 -0.80 14.15 -4.67
N ALA A 55 -0.48 13.49 -3.58
CA ALA A 55 -0.39 14.10 -2.25
C ALA A 55 0.85 14.99 -2.07
N LYS A 56 1.85 14.85 -2.92
CA LYS A 56 3.04 15.71 -2.86
C LYS A 56 2.70 17.15 -3.22
N GLU A 57 1.65 17.36 -3.99
CA GLU A 57 1.15 18.67 -4.34
C GLU A 57 -0.13 18.94 -3.53
N ARG A 58 0.03 19.70 -2.44
CA ARG A 58 -1.03 19.88 -1.44
C ARG A 58 -1.99 20.98 -1.84
N THR A 59 -2.96 20.64 -2.70
CA THR A 59 -4.03 21.55 -3.11
C THR A 59 -5.38 20.99 -2.67
N LEU A 60 -6.37 21.86 -2.55
CA LEU A 60 -7.73 21.47 -2.21
C LEU A 60 -8.30 20.51 -3.27
N HIS A 61 -8.01 20.77 -4.54
CA HIS A 61 -8.45 19.91 -5.63
C HIS A 61 -7.89 18.49 -5.50
N ASN A 62 -6.58 18.37 -5.22
CA ASN A 62 -5.92 17.08 -5.05
C ASN A 62 -6.44 16.34 -3.82
N TYR A 63 -6.70 17.06 -2.73
CA TYR A 63 -7.27 16.47 -1.51
C TYR A 63 -8.66 15.89 -1.76
N ARG A 64 -9.52 16.64 -2.43
CA ARG A 64 -10.86 16.17 -2.79
C ARG A 64 -10.82 14.97 -3.71
N ARG A 65 -9.89 14.96 -4.66
CA ARG A 65 -9.70 13.83 -5.56
C ARG A 65 -9.26 12.57 -4.81
N ALA A 66 -8.35 12.70 -3.84
CA ALA A 66 -7.91 11.58 -3.00
C ALA A 66 -9.07 11.02 -2.17
N ILE A 67 -9.89 11.87 -1.58
CA ILE A 67 -11.09 11.43 -0.84
C ILE A 67 -12.02 10.64 -1.76
N SER A 68 -12.24 11.14 -2.97
CA SER A 68 -13.10 10.47 -3.95
C SER A 68 -12.56 9.08 -4.33
N LEU A 69 -11.25 8.95 -4.50
CA LEU A 69 -10.62 7.69 -4.86
C LEU A 69 -10.55 6.70 -3.70
N LEU A 70 -10.28 7.18 -2.49
CA LEU A 70 -10.16 6.33 -1.29
C LEU A 70 -11.49 6.11 -0.59
N ARG A 71 -12.42 7.06 -0.71
CA ARG A 71 -13.68 7.12 0.04
C ARG A 71 -13.47 7.02 1.54
N ASP A 72 -12.39 7.65 2.02
CA ASP A 72 -12.05 7.68 3.44
C ASP A 72 -11.29 8.96 3.73
N GLU A 73 -11.88 9.82 4.55
CA GLU A 73 -11.26 11.10 4.93
C GLU A 73 -10.05 10.89 5.84
N THR A 74 -10.10 9.90 6.74
CA THR A 74 -9.00 9.61 7.65
C THR A 74 -7.73 9.20 6.88
N ALA A 75 -7.88 8.27 5.93
CA ALA A 75 -6.77 7.84 5.09
C ALA A 75 -6.23 8.99 4.24
N ALA A 76 -7.13 9.81 3.68
CA ALA A 76 -6.72 10.97 2.88
C ALA A 76 -5.99 12.01 3.73
N HIS A 77 -6.43 12.22 4.96
CA HIS A 77 -5.78 13.14 5.89
C HIS A 77 -4.34 12.68 6.19
N ILE A 78 -4.17 11.41 6.52
CA ILE A 78 -2.84 10.82 6.76
C ILE A 78 -1.97 10.96 5.51
N LEU A 79 -2.54 10.67 4.35
CA LEU A 79 -1.84 10.77 3.07
C LEU A 79 -1.27 12.17 2.83
N PHE A 80 -2.07 13.21 3.05
CA PHE A 80 -1.65 14.58 2.79
C PHE A 80 -0.81 15.21 3.90
N GLU A 81 -1.06 14.84 5.16
CA GLU A 81 -0.36 15.42 6.30
C GLU A 81 0.96 14.72 6.62
N GLU A 82 1.06 13.41 6.38
CA GLU A 82 2.20 12.62 6.81
C GLU A 82 2.93 11.95 5.65
N ILE A 83 2.22 11.22 4.79
CA ILE A 83 2.85 10.43 3.73
C ILE A 83 3.43 11.35 2.65
N GLY A 84 2.65 12.31 2.16
CA GLY A 84 3.10 13.25 1.13
C GLY A 84 4.38 13.97 1.51
N PRO A 85 4.42 14.63 2.67
CA PRO A 85 5.64 15.29 3.13
C PRO A 85 6.83 14.36 3.30
N ALA A 86 6.62 13.12 3.77
CA ALA A 86 7.70 12.15 3.96
C ALA A 86 8.39 11.76 2.65
N PHE A 87 7.66 11.77 1.53
CA PHE A 87 8.18 11.39 0.22
C PHE A 87 8.40 12.56 -0.73
N LYS A 88 8.37 13.78 -0.23
CA LYS A 88 8.44 14.99 -1.06
C LYS A 88 9.65 15.01 -1.99
N ASP A 89 10.80 14.56 -1.50
CA ASP A 89 12.06 14.60 -2.24
C ASP A 89 12.31 13.35 -3.09
N ARG A 90 11.43 12.36 -3.02
CA ARG A 90 11.57 11.11 -3.78
C ARG A 90 10.75 11.19 -5.07
N PRO A 91 11.37 10.98 -6.25
CA PRO A 91 10.66 11.15 -7.53
C PRO A 91 9.73 10.00 -7.89
N GLY A 92 9.75 8.89 -7.14
CA GLY A 92 8.90 7.72 -7.36
C GLY A 92 9.38 6.56 -6.51
N GLY A 93 8.78 5.38 -6.68
CA GLY A 93 9.19 4.19 -5.93
C GLY A 93 8.97 4.33 -4.44
N TYR A 94 7.78 4.78 -4.04
CA TYR A 94 7.45 5.05 -2.63
C TYR A 94 7.14 3.78 -1.84
N THR A 95 6.84 2.69 -2.51
CA THR A 95 6.44 1.43 -1.87
C THR A 95 7.33 0.29 -2.33
N ARG A 96 7.41 -0.74 -1.50
CA ARG A 96 8.22 -1.93 -1.75
C ARG A 96 7.43 -3.18 -1.43
N ILE A 97 7.63 -4.21 -2.22
CA ILE A 97 7.08 -5.54 -1.98
C ILE A 97 8.23 -6.45 -1.57
N VAL A 98 8.21 -6.92 -0.32
CA VAL A 98 9.25 -7.81 0.22
C VAL A 98 8.64 -9.20 0.37
N ARG A 99 9.23 -10.19 -0.32
CA ARG A 99 8.74 -11.57 -0.26
C ARG A 99 9.04 -12.16 1.12
N LEU A 100 8.02 -12.73 1.75
CA LEU A 100 8.18 -13.52 2.97
C LEU A 100 8.43 -14.98 2.59
N GLN A 101 9.20 -15.68 3.42
CA GLN A 101 9.50 -17.09 3.18
C GLN A 101 8.30 -18.00 3.45
N ARG A 102 7.44 -17.60 4.38
CA ARG A 102 6.26 -18.38 4.74
C ARG A 102 5.19 -18.30 3.65
N ARG A 103 4.40 -19.35 3.56
CA ARG A 103 3.25 -19.40 2.66
C ARG A 103 1.96 -19.53 3.47
N ARG A 104 0.86 -19.01 2.92
CA ARG A 104 -0.43 -19.02 3.60
C ARG A 104 -0.95 -20.45 3.71
N LEU A 105 -1.48 -20.81 4.90
CA LEU A 105 -2.11 -22.10 5.10
C LEU A 105 -3.34 -22.23 4.19
N GLY A 106 -3.54 -23.43 3.64
CA GLY A 106 -4.66 -23.72 2.75
C GLY A 106 -4.24 -23.71 1.30
N ASP A 107 -4.02 -22.54 0.70
CA ASP A 107 -3.71 -22.40 -0.73
C ASP A 107 -2.23 -22.23 -1.04
N ARG A 108 -1.37 -22.14 -0.03
CA ARG A 108 0.07 -21.90 -0.15
C ARG A 108 0.43 -20.66 -0.96
N ALA A 109 -0.44 -19.65 -0.95
CA ALA A 109 -0.16 -18.40 -1.65
C ALA A 109 1.09 -17.73 -1.09
N SER A 110 1.92 -17.18 -1.97
CA SER A 110 3.10 -16.41 -1.57
C SER A 110 2.66 -15.15 -0.84
N GLN A 111 3.07 -15.02 0.41
CA GLN A 111 2.81 -13.82 1.19
C GLN A 111 3.96 -12.83 1.04
N VAL A 112 3.63 -11.55 0.99
CA VAL A 112 4.59 -10.47 0.86
C VAL A 112 4.28 -9.38 1.87
N LEU A 113 5.32 -8.65 2.23
CA LEU A 113 5.23 -7.42 2.99
C LEU A 113 5.12 -6.27 1.99
N PHE A 114 3.98 -5.60 1.98
CA PHE A 114 3.75 -4.41 1.15
C PHE A 114 3.95 -3.18 2.04
N ALA A 115 5.04 -2.46 1.83
CA ALA A 115 5.52 -1.46 2.78
C ALA A 115 5.94 -0.17 2.10
N PHE A 116 5.99 0.90 2.89
CA PHE A 116 6.59 2.16 2.46
C PHE A 116 8.11 2.06 2.46
N VAL A 117 8.76 2.72 1.52
CA VAL A 117 10.22 2.78 1.44
C VAL A 117 10.71 3.94 2.32
N LEU A 118 11.02 3.62 3.57
CA LEU A 118 11.59 4.56 4.53
C LEU A 118 12.91 3.97 5.05
N ASP A 119 13.91 4.02 4.22
CA ASP A 119 15.30 3.62 4.51
C ASP A 119 15.43 2.16 4.99
N GLN A 120 16.16 1.88 6.07
CA GLN A 120 16.52 0.52 6.48
C GLN A 120 15.47 -0.19 7.32
N GLU A 121 14.42 0.49 7.73
CA GLU A 121 13.42 -0.05 8.65
C GLU A 121 12.65 -1.24 8.08
N VAL A 122 12.38 -1.23 6.76
CA VAL A 122 11.54 -2.24 6.11
C VAL A 122 12.15 -3.64 6.18
N ALA A 123 13.46 -3.76 5.98
CA ALA A 123 14.14 -5.05 6.01
C ALA A 123 14.13 -5.66 7.42
N GLN A 124 14.29 -4.81 8.44
CA GLN A 124 14.24 -5.25 9.83
C GLN A 124 12.85 -5.72 10.23
N GLU A 125 11.81 -5.01 9.79
CA GLU A 125 10.43 -5.38 10.06
C GLU A 125 10.06 -6.73 9.42
N ALA A 126 10.52 -6.99 8.20
CA ALA A 126 10.27 -8.27 7.54
C ALA A 126 10.90 -9.43 8.33
N GLN A 127 12.11 -9.24 8.85
CA GLN A 127 12.78 -10.25 9.67
C GLN A 127 12.03 -10.50 10.98
N VAL A 128 11.54 -9.45 11.62
CA VAL A 128 10.76 -9.57 12.86
C VAL A 128 9.46 -10.34 12.61
N VAL A 129 8.74 -10.00 11.53
CA VAL A 129 7.50 -10.70 11.19
C VAL A 129 7.75 -12.18 10.92
N GLU A 130 8.82 -12.52 10.22
CA GLU A 130 9.16 -13.93 9.96
C GLU A 130 9.56 -14.68 11.25
N SER A 131 10.30 -14.03 12.15
CA SER A 131 10.68 -14.65 13.41
C SER A 131 9.48 -14.87 14.34
N GLU A 132 8.52 -13.96 14.36
CA GLU A 132 7.28 -14.12 15.14
C GLU A 132 6.39 -15.24 14.60
N ALA A 133 6.52 -15.60 13.33
CA ALA A 133 5.73 -16.65 12.70
C ALA A 133 6.29 -18.05 12.95
N GLU A 134 7.53 -18.16 13.44
CA GLU A 134 8.15 -19.43 13.80
C GLU A 134 7.75 -19.81 15.23
#